data_a895d7fc776e65d8cabdab44bdf618af
#
_entry.id   a895d7fc776e65d8cabdab44bdf618af
#
_cell.length_a   1.000
_cell.length_b   1.000
_cell.length_c   1.000
_cell.angle_alpha   90.00
_cell.angle_beta   90.00
_cell.angle_gamma   90.00
#
_symmetry.space_group_name_H-M   'P 1'
#
loop_
_entity.id
_entity.type
_entity.pdbx_description
1 polymer ?
#
loop_
_entity_poly.entity_id
_entity_poly.type
_entity_poly.pdbx_seq_one_letter_code
_entity_poly.pdbx_strand_id
1 'polypeptide(L)'
;MRLIAPFILLLLLPGFLGCGAASIYNSSYYSETKLDDDLLRVTFQGGSAPMAGDLCLLRFAELTLSSGKEYFQVVDSESGNSIRSSPSSYPFHRHQIHGDPMFEDFPFATKTIRVMEKEPLSGFAYEARVLSSTLKRKYKIDGN
;
A
#
# COMPACT_ATOMS: atom_id res chain seq x y z
N MET A 1 -55.23 -36.45 -6.96
CA MET A 1 -53.98 -36.43 -6.17
C MET A 1 -52.83 -35.89 -7.05
N ARG A 2 -52.44 -34.67 -6.84
CA ARG A 2 -51.30 -34.02 -7.56
C ARG A 2 -50.18 -33.79 -6.56
N LEU A 3 -49.09 -34.56 -6.69
CA LEU A 3 -47.86 -34.39 -5.91
C LEU A 3 -47.12 -33.16 -6.41
N ILE A 4 -47.01 -32.17 -5.55
CA ILE A 4 -46.16 -30.97 -5.75
C ILE A 4 -44.80 -31.30 -5.16
N ALA A 5 -43.80 -31.48 -6.01
CA ALA A 5 -42.39 -31.62 -5.60
C ALA A 5 -41.83 -30.25 -5.22
N PRO A 6 -41.16 -30.10 -4.06
CA PRO A 6 -40.48 -28.87 -3.71
C PRO A 6 -39.16 -28.79 -4.47
N PHE A 7 -39.04 -27.75 -5.29
CA PHE A 7 -37.82 -27.39 -5.99
C PHE A 7 -36.86 -26.74 -4.97
N ILE A 8 -35.91 -27.54 -4.47
CA ILE A 8 -34.83 -27.04 -3.61
C ILE A 8 -33.84 -26.31 -4.52
N LEU A 9 -33.98 -25.00 -4.57
CA LEU A 9 -33.00 -24.09 -5.19
C LEU A 9 -31.77 -24.02 -4.29
N LEU A 10 -30.81 -24.91 -4.55
CA LEU A 10 -29.49 -24.88 -3.90
C LEU A 10 -28.73 -23.67 -4.41
N LEU A 11 -28.74 -22.60 -3.60
CA LEU A 11 -28.00 -21.36 -3.85
C LEU A 11 -26.50 -21.65 -3.65
N LEU A 12 -25.80 -21.99 -4.72
CA LEU A 12 -24.34 -22.06 -4.77
C LEU A 12 -23.79 -20.66 -4.58
N LEU A 13 -23.44 -20.31 -3.34
CA LEU A 13 -22.57 -19.20 -3.04
C LEU A 13 -21.17 -19.52 -3.61
N PRO A 14 -20.68 -18.77 -4.60
CA PRO A 14 -19.27 -18.86 -4.95
C PRO A 14 -18.48 -18.32 -3.77
N GLY A 15 -17.83 -19.23 -3.04
CA GLY A 15 -16.82 -18.86 -2.05
C GLY A 15 -15.72 -18.07 -2.76
N PHE A 16 -15.63 -16.81 -2.46
CA PHE A 16 -14.45 -16.02 -2.74
C PHE A 16 -13.28 -16.58 -1.92
N LEU A 17 -12.66 -17.63 -2.43
CA LEU A 17 -11.30 -18.00 -2.07
C LEU A 17 -10.40 -16.93 -2.68
N GLY A 18 -10.34 -15.79 -2.03
CA GLY A 18 -9.29 -14.80 -2.27
C GLY A 18 -7.96 -15.46 -1.93
N CYS A 19 -7.30 -16.00 -2.94
CA CYS A 19 -5.92 -16.42 -2.87
C CYS A 19 -5.14 -15.15 -2.53
N GLY A 20 -4.74 -15.00 -1.25
CA GLY A 20 -3.96 -13.87 -0.78
C GLY A 20 -2.61 -13.86 -1.47
N ALA A 21 -2.50 -13.17 -2.60
CA ALA A 21 -1.22 -12.68 -3.05
C ALA A 21 -0.60 -11.95 -1.86
N ALA A 22 0.63 -12.32 -1.47
CA ALA A 22 1.33 -11.66 -0.38
C ALA A 22 1.30 -10.16 -0.68
N SER A 23 0.48 -9.44 0.07
CA SER A 23 0.24 -8.03 -0.19
C SER A 23 1.57 -7.30 -0.06
N ILE A 24 1.94 -6.51 -1.06
CA ILE A 24 3.07 -5.58 -0.98
C ILE A 24 2.90 -4.61 0.20
N TYR A 25 1.69 -4.51 0.74
CA TYR A 25 1.31 -3.71 1.89
C TYR A 25 1.37 -4.55 3.17
N ASN A 26 2.57 -4.95 3.56
CA ASN A 26 2.80 -5.64 4.83
C ASN A 26 2.75 -4.63 5.99
N SER A 27 2.03 -4.94 7.06
CA SER A 27 1.89 -4.09 8.25
C SER A 27 3.22 -3.71 8.93
N SER A 28 4.30 -4.45 8.68
CA SER A 28 5.64 -4.09 9.17
C SER A 28 6.29 -2.93 8.42
N TYR A 29 5.84 -2.66 7.19
CA TYR A 29 6.42 -1.67 6.28
C TYR A 29 5.41 -0.66 5.76
N TYR A 30 4.15 -0.82 6.12
CA TYR A 30 3.05 -0.05 5.59
C TYR A 30 2.08 0.35 6.68
N SER A 31 1.62 1.59 6.64
CA SER A 31 0.49 2.06 7.44
C SER A 31 -0.37 3.05 6.65
N GLU A 32 -1.68 2.99 6.90
CA GLU A 32 -2.60 3.96 6.33
C GLU A 32 -3.51 4.52 7.41
N THR A 33 -3.85 5.81 7.30
CA THR A 33 -4.71 6.51 8.24
C THR A 33 -5.67 7.40 7.47
N LYS A 34 -6.95 7.24 7.71
CA LYS A 34 -7.96 8.18 7.23
C LYS A 34 -7.99 9.37 8.18
N LEU A 35 -7.65 10.55 7.68
CA LEU A 35 -7.63 11.80 8.45
C LEU A 35 -8.96 12.53 8.35
N ASP A 36 -9.63 12.43 7.19
CA ASP A 36 -10.95 12.99 6.92
C ASP A 36 -11.62 12.18 5.81
N ASP A 37 -12.83 12.53 5.39
CA ASP A 37 -13.56 11.80 4.35
C ASP A 37 -12.87 11.82 2.99
N ASP A 38 -12.16 12.89 2.70
CA ASP A 38 -11.37 13.07 1.47
C ASP A 38 -9.85 13.10 1.72
N LEU A 39 -9.39 12.94 2.97
CA LEU A 39 -7.99 13.11 3.34
C LEU A 39 -7.40 11.81 3.91
N LEU A 40 -6.40 11.28 3.21
CA LEU A 40 -5.75 10.02 3.53
C LEU A 40 -4.24 10.21 3.70
N ARG A 41 -3.66 9.54 4.69
CA ARG A 41 -2.21 9.46 4.90
C ARG A 41 -1.73 8.04 4.75
N VAL A 42 -0.65 7.86 4.01
CA VAL A 42 0.04 6.57 3.85
C VAL A 42 1.51 6.74 4.16
N THR A 43 2.03 5.79 4.92
CA THR A 43 3.47 5.65 5.16
C THR A 43 3.93 4.30 4.62
N PHE A 44 5.01 4.30 3.86
CA PHE A 44 5.68 3.10 3.38
C PHE A 44 7.15 3.14 3.80
N GLN A 45 7.68 2.01 4.27
CA GLN A 45 9.08 1.87 4.68
C GLN A 45 9.71 0.68 3.96
N GLY A 46 10.95 0.82 3.53
CA GLY A 46 11.71 -0.25 2.88
C GLY A 46 11.81 -0.12 1.38
N GLY A 47 12.46 -1.11 0.76
CA GLY A 47 12.84 -1.06 -0.65
C GLY A 47 14.02 -0.12 -0.89
N SER A 48 14.29 0.17 -2.15
CA SER A 48 15.26 1.19 -2.55
C SER A 48 14.54 2.53 -2.77
N ALA A 49 15.21 3.65 -2.46
CA ALA A 49 14.71 4.93 -2.94
C ALA A 49 14.79 4.96 -4.49
N PRO A 50 13.76 5.38 -5.23
CA PRO A 50 12.51 6.04 -4.82
C PRO A 50 11.30 5.11 -4.59
N MET A 51 11.52 3.80 -4.45
CA MET A 51 10.45 2.79 -4.40
C MET A 51 9.42 3.07 -3.30
N ALA A 52 9.86 3.47 -2.11
CA ALA A 52 8.94 3.78 -1.01
C ALA A 52 7.94 4.89 -1.39
N GLY A 53 8.42 5.93 -2.06
CA GLY A 53 7.58 7.02 -2.55
C GLY A 53 6.59 6.58 -3.63
N ASP A 54 7.04 5.77 -4.57
CA ASP A 54 6.21 5.26 -5.66
C ASP A 54 5.13 4.29 -5.14
N LEU A 55 5.47 3.45 -4.15
CA LEU A 55 4.49 2.56 -3.53
C LEU A 55 3.43 3.31 -2.71
N CYS A 56 3.80 4.42 -2.06
CA CYS A 56 2.82 5.34 -1.49
C CYS A 56 1.86 5.87 -2.56
N LEU A 57 2.38 6.32 -3.70
CA LEU A 57 1.56 6.84 -4.80
C LEU A 57 0.68 5.74 -5.42
N LEU A 58 1.20 4.52 -5.56
CA LEU A 58 0.40 3.38 -6.03
C LEU A 58 -0.78 3.09 -5.09
N ARG A 59 -0.51 3.05 -3.79
CA ARG A 59 -1.56 2.82 -2.80
C ARG A 59 -2.63 3.90 -2.83
N PHE A 60 -2.23 5.16 -2.97
CA PHE A 60 -3.18 6.26 -3.12
C PHE A 60 -4.07 6.13 -4.35
N ALA A 61 -3.49 5.72 -5.47
CA ALA A 61 -4.27 5.47 -6.67
C ALA A 61 -5.30 4.37 -6.45
N GLU A 62 -4.94 3.28 -5.77
CA GLU A 62 -5.85 2.19 -5.43
C GLU A 62 -6.95 2.63 -4.46
N LEU A 63 -6.60 3.38 -3.41
CA LEU A 63 -7.57 3.91 -2.44
C LEU A 63 -8.54 4.90 -3.10
N THR A 64 -8.03 5.76 -3.98
CA THR A 64 -8.85 6.71 -4.75
C THR A 64 -9.86 5.97 -5.61
N LEU A 65 -9.43 4.96 -6.37
CA LEU A 65 -10.32 4.15 -7.21
C LEU A 65 -11.32 3.34 -6.37
N SER A 66 -10.90 2.78 -5.25
CA SER A 66 -11.80 2.03 -4.36
C SER A 66 -12.86 2.90 -3.70
N SER A 67 -12.59 4.20 -3.53
CA SER A 67 -13.56 5.18 -3.04
C SER A 67 -14.50 5.71 -4.13
N GLY A 68 -14.38 5.21 -5.37
CA GLY A 68 -15.18 5.66 -6.52
C GLY A 68 -14.76 7.02 -7.09
N LYS A 69 -13.57 7.51 -6.72
CA LYS A 69 -13.02 8.77 -7.20
C LYS A 69 -11.95 8.54 -8.26
N GLU A 70 -11.64 9.58 -9.04
CA GLU A 70 -10.76 9.45 -10.22
C GLU A 70 -9.42 10.16 -10.02
N TYR A 71 -9.37 11.18 -9.19
CA TYR A 71 -8.20 12.05 -9.01
C TYR A 71 -7.78 12.15 -7.56
N PHE A 72 -6.49 12.38 -7.34
CA PHE A 72 -5.99 12.80 -6.04
C PHE A 72 -4.85 13.80 -6.16
N GLN A 73 -4.71 14.63 -5.14
CA GLN A 73 -3.65 15.62 -5.01
C GLN A 73 -2.81 15.30 -3.77
N VAL A 74 -1.49 15.32 -3.90
CA VAL A 74 -0.60 15.24 -2.74
C VAL A 74 -0.57 16.60 -2.06
N VAL A 75 -1.00 16.66 -0.80
CA VAL A 75 -1.06 17.90 -0.02
C VAL A 75 0.08 18.01 0.97
N ASP A 76 0.71 16.88 1.31
CA ASP A 76 1.88 16.83 2.17
C ASP A 76 2.76 15.62 1.81
N SER A 77 4.08 15.77 1.92
CA SER A 77 5.02 14.71 1.56
C SER A 77 6.29 14.82 2.36
N GLU A 78 6.60 13.77 3.08
CA GLU A 78 7.86 13.57 3.79
C GLU A 78 8.53 12.28 3.29
N SER A 79 9.84 12.32 3.10
CA SER A 79 10.63 11.15 2.75
C SER A 79 12.04 11.27 3.31
N GLY A 80 12.66 10.13 3.61
CA GLY A 80 14.00 10.10 4.18
C GLY A 80 14.46 8.67 4.42
N ASN A 81 15.50 8.54 5.22
CA ASN A 81 16.00 7.26 5.70
C ASN A 81 15.81 7.19 7.21
N SER A 82 15.24 6.09 7.69
CA SER A 82 15.22 5.75 9.10
C SER A 82 16.38 4.81 9.41
N ILE A 83 17.15 5.16 10.42
CA ILE A 83 18.25 4.31 10.89
C ILE A 83 17.69 3.39 11.97
N ARG A 84 17.75 2.09 11.75
CA ARG A 84 17.43 1.09 12.77
C ARG A 84 18.72 0.42 13.22
N SER A 85 18.99 0.44 14.50
CA SER A 85 19.99 -0.46 15.10
C SER A 85 19.36 -1.84 15.22
N SER A 86 19.87 -2.80 14.46
CA SER A 86 19.53 -4.21 14.71
C SER A 86 20.34 -4.67 15.92
N PRO A 87 19.71 -5.11 17.02
CA PRO A 87 20.45 -5.79 18.08
C PRO A 87 21.01 -7.08 17.45
N SER A 88 22.33 -7.19 17.41
CA SER A 88 22.98 -8.41 16.92
C SER A 88 22.60 -9.58 17.84
N SER A 89 21.68 -10.41 17.38
CA SER A 89 21.21 -11.59 18.11
C SER A 89 22.16 -12.78 17.95
N TYR A 90 23.45 -12.56 17.98
CA TYR A 90 24.41 -13.65 18.01
C TYR A 90 24.95 -13.86 19.43
N PRO A 91 24.38 -14.78 20.21
CA PRO A 91 24.82 -15.03 21.62
C PRO A 91 26.18 -15.70 21.71
N PHE A 92 26.88 -15.98 20.64
CA PHE A 92 28.06 -16.86 20.64
C PHE A 92 29.40 -16.22 20.28
N HIS A 93 29.46 -14.91 19.99
CA HIS A 93 30.77 -14.27 19.74
C HIS A 93 31.23 -13.39 20.91
N ARG A 94 31.74 -14.06 21.93
CA ARG A 94 32.28 -13.43 23.16
C ARG A 94 33.60 -12.68 22.97
N HIS A 95 34.08 -12.53 21.73
CA HIS A 95 35.41 -11.98 21.43
C HIS A 95 35.47 -10.87 20.39
N GLN A 96 34.37 -10.27 20.00
CA GLN A 96 34.43 -9.06 19.18
C GLN A 96 33.96 -7.87 20.01
N ILE A 97 34.92 -7.22 20.67
CA ILE A 97 34.72 -5.98 21.44
C ILE A 97 34.45 -4.75 20.54
N HIS A 98 34.44 -4.94 19.24
CA HIS A 98 34.21 -3.89 18.24
C HIS A 98 33.20 -4.36 17.17
N GLY A 99 32.05 -4.83 17.59
CA GLY A 99 30.92 -4.96 16.68
C GLY A 99 30.30 -3.59 16.50
N ASP A 100 30.61 -2.90 15.41
CA ASP A 100 29.83 -1.76 15.00
C ASP A 100 28.38 -2.22 14.93
N PRO A 101 27.42 -1.52 15.56
CA PRO A 101 26.02 -1.82 15.38
C PRO A 101 25.74 -1.74 13.88
N MET A 102 25.22 -2.82 13.31
CA MET A 102 24.77 -2.79 11.91
C MET A 102 23.60 -1.80 11.84
N PHE A 103 23.90 -0.63 11.35
CA PHE A 103 22.87 0.35 11.04
C PHE A 103 22.33 0.00 9.65
N GLU A 104 21.07 -0.36 9.59
CA GLU A 104 20.38 -0.53 8.34
C GLU A 104 19.61 0.75 8.01
N ASP A 105 19.92 1.33 6.86
CA ASP A 105 19.17 2.45 6.31
C ASP A 105 17.89 1.94 5.65
N PHE A 106 16.76 2.30 6.23
CA PHE A 106 15.45 2.00 5.65
C PHE A 106 14.86 3.27 5.04
N PRO A 107 14.76 3.37 3.72
CA PRO A 107 14.06 4.47 3.11
C PRO A 107 12.57 4.45 3.52
N PHE A 108 12.03 5.62 3.81
CA PHE A 108 10.62 5.77 4.08
C PHE A 108 10.02 6.91 3.27
N ALA A 109 8.72 6.82 3.05
CA ALA A 109 7.93 7.90 2.51
C ALA A 109 6.59 7.96 3.24
N THR A 110 6.24 9.15 3.71
CA THR A 110 4.93 9.46 4.26
C THR A 110 4.32 10.54 3.37
N LYS A 111 3.13 10.29 2.90
CA LYS A 111 2.40 11.26 2.08
C LYS A 111 0.97 11.39 2.58
N THR A 112 0.42 12.58 2.40
CA THR A 112 -0.99 12.86 2.64
C THR A 112 -1.61 13.32 1.33
N ILE A 113 -2.76 12.76 0.98
CA ILE A 113 -3.50 13.12 -0.22
C ILE A 113 -4.90 13.61 0.09
N ARG A 114 -5.42 14.42 -0.82
CA ARG A 114 -6.85 14.69 -0.96
C ARG A 114 -7.38 13.98 -2.18
N VAL A 115 -8.45 13.19 -2.01
CA VAL A 115 -9.13 12.50 -3.10
C VAL A 115 -10.26 13.35 -3.68
N MET A 116 -10.46 13.29 -5.00
CA MET A 116 -11.39 14.16 -5.73
C MET A 116 -12.11 13.38 -6.82
N GLU A 117 -13.35 13.77 -7.11
CA GLU A 117 -14.14 13.18 -8.21
C GLU A 117 -13.70 13.68 -9.59
N LYS A 118 -13.27 14.95 -9.64
CA LYS A 118 -12.91 15.64 -10.87
C LYS A 118 -11.53 16.26 -10.73
N GLU A 119 -10.89 16.44 -11.88
CA GLU A 119 -9.63 17.18 -11.96
C GLU A 119 -9.83 18.61 -11.40
N PRO A 120 -8.94 19.09 -10.52
CA PRO A 120 -9.06 20.43 -9.96
C PRO A 120 -8.82 21.49 -11.05
N LEU A 121 -9.53 22.61 -10.94
CA LEU A 121 -9.36 23.74 -11.87
C LEU A 121 -7.99 24.42 -11.76
N SER A 122 -7.29 24.22 -10.65
CA SER A 122 -5.96 24.74 -10.40
C SER A 122 -5.13 23.75 -9.58
N GLY A 123 -3.82 23.74 -9.82
CA GLY A 123 -2.90 22.83 -9.16
C GLY A 123 -2.72 21.52 -9.93
N PHE A 124 -1.83 20.69 -9.42
CA PHE A 124 -1.51 19.39 -10.02
C PHE A 124 -2.26 18.27 -9.29
N ALA A 125 -2.89 17.39 -10.05
CA ALA A 125 -3.50 16.17 -9.54
C ALA A 125 -3.06 14.97 -10.36
N TYR A 126 -3.05 13.81 -9.73
CA TYR A 126 -2.82 12.55 -10.39
C TYR A 126 -4.15 11.91 -10.79
N GLU A 127 -4.22 11.44 -12.03
CA GLU A 127 -5.28 10.51 -12.44
C GLU A 127 -4.95 9.12 -11.89
N ALA A 128 -5.79 8.61 -11.00
CA ALA A 128 -5.53 7.40 -10.24
C ALA A 128 -5.37 6.15 -11.12
N ARG A 129 -6.18 6.03 -12.17
CA ARG A 129 -6.15 4.89 -13.10
C ARG A 129 -4.83 4.84 -13.88
N VAL A 130 -4.41 5.97 -14.43
CA VAL A 130 -3.18 6.09 -15.22
C VAL A 130 -1.96 5.81 -14.35
N LEU A 131 -1.92 6.42 -13.16
CA LEU A 131 -0.81 6.23 -12.25
C LEU A 131 -0.70 4.79 -11.74
N SER A 132 -1.82 4.18 -11.34
CA SER A 132 -1.85 2.78 -10.89
C SER A 132 -1.30 1.84 -11.96
N SER A 133 -1.79 1.95 -13.20
CA SER A 133 -1.32 1.09 -14.30
C SER A 133 0.17 1.28 -14.60
N THR A 134 0.65 2.51 -14.52
CA THR A 134 2.06 2.85 -14.78
C THR A 134 2.98 2.27 -13.72
N LEU A 135 2.63 2.44 -12.44
CA LEU A 135 3.46 1.94 -11.34
C LEU A 135 3.40 0.42 -11.22
N LYS A 136 2.25 -0.21 -11.44
CA LYS A 136 2.15 -1.67 -11.49
C LYS A 136 3.07 -2.25 -12.57
N ARG A 137 3.07 -1.68 -13.76
CA ARG A 137 3.96 -2.09 -14.82
C ARG A 137 5.45 -1.85 -14.48
N LYS A 138 5.79 -0.70 -13.88
CA LYS A 138 7.16 -0.37 -13.47
C LYS A 138 7.73 -1.39 -12.50
N TYR A 139 6.95 -1.79 -11.52
CA TYR A 139 7.38 -2.71 -10.46
C TYR A 139 6.96 -4.16 -10.69
N LYS A 140 6.39 -4.47 -11.86
CA LYS A 140 5.88 -5.81 -12.21
C LYS A 140 4.92 -6.37 -11.15
N ILE A 141 4.07 -5.49 -10.62
CA ILE A 141 3.02 -5.83 -9.67
C ILE A 141 1.80 -6.18 -10.52
N ASP A 142 1.81 -7.36 -11.13
CA ASP A 142 0.66 -7.84 -11.87
C ASP A 142 -0.37 -8.37 -10.88
N GLY A 143 -1.56 -7.78 -10.93
CA GLY A 143 -2.70 -8.40 -10.28
C GLY A 143 -3.05 -9.66 -11.06
N ASN A 144 -2.86 -10.82 -10.42
CA ASN A 144 -3.52 -12.05 -10.83
C ASN A 144 -5.02 -11.89 -10.73
#